data_ae81fbe26483795145c3bb6d02e3d717
#
_entry.id   ae81fbe26483795145c3bb6d02e3d717
#
_cell.length_a   1.000
_cell.length_b   1.000
_cell.length_c   1.000
_cell.angle_alpha   90.00
_cell.angle_beta   90.00
_cell.angle_gamma   90.00
#
_symmetry.space_group_name_H-M   'P 1'
#
loop_
_entity.id
_entity.type
_entity.pdbx_description
1 polymer ?
#
loop_
_entity_poly.entity_id
_entity_poly.type
_entity_poly.pdbx_seq_one_letter_code
_entity_poly.pdbx_strand_id
1 'polypeptide(L)'
;PIKSSAASDVYKRQHYTCIGVSRAANTQALWDEAARRQVAIVEDLQVLAAFETCVLPELERNIAQFDRLYLTIDLDVLPAREMPAVSAPAALGVPLATLLRIVEPLCRSGKLQAVDLVEFNPQFDIDGQGARAAARLAWQIAHWWQ
;
A
#
# COMPACT_ATOMS: atom_id res chain seq x y z
N PRO A 1 7.70 -4.44 35.66
CA PRO A 1 7.63 -5.20 34.40
C PRO A 1 8.90 -4.95 33.61
N ILE A 2 9.69 -6.00 33.44
CA ILE A 2 10.89 -5.98 32.60
C ILE A 2 10.41 -5.91 31.17
N LYS A 3 10.44 -4.72 30.57
CA LYS A 3 10.34 -4.59 29.13
C LYS A 3 11.58 -5.25 28.55
N SER A 4 11.45 -6.41 27.91
CA SER A 4 12.59 -7.06 27.31
C SER A 4 13.17 -6.12 26.24
N SER A 5 14.46 -5.83 26.35
CA SER A 5 15.20 -5.02 25.38
C SER A 5 15.07 -5.58 23.97
N ALA A 6 14.93 -6.90 23.82
CA ALA A 6 14.71 -7.58 22.55
C ALA A 6 13.41 -7.16 21.85
N ALA A 7 12.29 -7.01 22.56
CA ALA A 7 11.04 -6.53 21.95
C ALA A 7 11.17 -5.07 21.50
N SER A 8 11.84 -4.22 22.27
CA SER A 8 12.14 -2.83 21.91
C SER A 8 13.02 -2.72 20.65
N ASP A 9 13.99 -3.63 20.49
CA ASP A 9 14.90 -3.61 19.35
C ASP A 9 14.23 -4.14 18.05
N VAL A 10 13.28 -5.07 18.17
CA VAL A 10 12.47 -5.54 17.04
C VAL A 10 11.61 -4.40 16.49
N TYR A 11 10.95 -3.62 17.35
CA TYR A 11 10.14 -2.46 16.93
C TYR A 11 10.99 -1.33 16.33
N LYS A 12 12.22 -1.15 16.74
CA LYS A 12 13.14 -0.13 16.19
C LYS A 12 13.67 -0.47 14.78
N ARG A 13 13.50 -1.71 14.32
CA ARG A 13 13.97 -2.18 13.01
C ARG A 13 12.85 -2.22 11.96
N GLN A 14 11.63 -1.84 12.32
CA GLN A 14 10.53 -1.78 11.37
C GLN A 14 10.57 -0.46 10.60
N HIS A 15 10.44 -0.54 9.30
CA HIS A 15 10.25 0.60 8.42
C HIS A 15 8.84 0.54 7.83
N TYR A 16 8.20 1.68 7.74
CA TYR A 16 6.85 1.80 7.19
C TYR A 16 6.89 2.73 5.99
N THR A 17 6.36 2.24 4.86
CA THR A 17 6.23 2.99 3.62
C THR A 17 4.77 3.03 3.20
N CYS A 18 4.24 4.23 2.98
CA CYS A 18 2.91 4.46 2.42
C CYS A 18 3.03 4.97 1.00
N ILE A 19 2.40 4.30 0.03
CA ILE A 19 2.40 4.70 -1.38
C ILE A 19 0.97 4.96 -1.83
N GLY A 20 0.73 6.11 -2.46
CA GLY A 20 -0.58 6.51 -2.95
C GLY A 20 -1.40 7.36 -1.98
N VAL A 21 -0.76 7.96 -0.98
CA VAL A 21 -1.43 8.78 0.03
C VAL A 21 -1.93 10.08 -0.58
N SER A 22 -3.22 10.37 -0.43
CA SER A 22 -3.77 11.65 -0.86
C SER A 22 -3.57 12.73 0.21
N ARG A 23 -2.87 13.80 -0.14
CA ARG A 23 -2.68 14.93 0.76
C ARG A 23 -4.00 15.60 1.13
N ALA A 24 -4.94 15.67 0.18
CA ALA A 24 -6.23 16.30 0.37
C ALA A 24 -7.17 15.52 1.32
N ALA A 25 -6.96 14.20 1.45
CA ALA A 25 -7.79 13.33 2.28
C ALA A 25 -7.26 13.15 3.72
N ASN A 26 -6.07 13.68 4.03
CA ASN A 26 -5.41 13.50 5.32
C ASN A 26 -5.19 14.84 6.05
N THR A 27 -5.42 14.83 7.37
CA THR A 27 -5.22 16.02 8.21
C THR A 27 -3.74 16.31 8.43
N GLN A 28 -3.42 17.59 8.74
CA GLN A 28 -2.04 17.98 9.08
C GLN A 28 -1.49 17.16 10.26
N ALA A 29 -2.32 16.83 11.24
CA ALA A 29 -1.91 16.02 12.39
C ALA A 29 -1.42 14.62 12.00
N LEU A 30 -2.00 13.99 10.97
CA LEU A 30 -1.53 12.72 10.44
C LEU A 30 -0.19 12.85 9.72
N TRP A 31 0.03 13.94 8.98
CA TRP A 31 1.30 14.24 8.34
C TRP A 31 2.42 14.46 9.36
N ASP A 32 2.13 15.22 10.43
CA ASP A 32 3.07 15.46 11.52
C ASP A 32 3.44 14.16 12.25
N GLU A 33 2.46 13.28 12.49
CA GLU A 33 2.69 11.98 13.10
C GLU A 33 3.51 11.06 12.20
N ALA A 34 3.25 11.03 10.90
CA ALA A 34 4.03 10.27 9.93
C ALA A 34 5.49 10.75 9.91
N ALA A 35 5.71 12.07 9.91
CA ALA A 35 7.04 12.65 9.98
C ALA A 35 7.76 12.28 11.29
N ARG A 36 7.06 12.36 12.42
CA ARG A 36 7.60 11.97 13.74
C ARG A 36 8.02 10.50 13.79
N ARG A 37 7.29 9.63 13.10
CA ARG A 37 7.58 8.20 13.01
C ARG A 37 8.52 7.83 11.86
N GLN A 38 8.97 8.81 11.09
CA GLN A 38 9.84 8.60 9.93
C GLN A 38 9.22 7.64 8.88
N VAL A 39 7.90 7.73 8.69
CA VAL A 39 7.19 6.99 7.64
C VAL A 39 7.60 7.54 6.28
N ALA A 40 8.04 6.67 5.38
CA ALA A 40 8.27 7.06 3.99
C ALA A 40 6.91 7.20 3.28
N ILE A 41 6.66 8.33 2.64
CA ILE A 41 5.40 8.60 1.96
C ILE A 41 5.67 8.96 0.50
N VAL A 42 4.93 8.30 -0.39
CA VAL A 42 4.80 8.69 -1.81
C VAL A 42 3.34 9.08 -2.04
N GLU A 43 3.11 10.35 -2.37
CA GLU A 43 1.75 10.86 -2.58
C GLU A 43 1.14 10.31 -3.88
N ASP A 44 -0.19 10.25 -3.96
CA ASP A 44 -0.93 9.79 -5.14
C ASP A 44 -0.53 10.53 -6.42
N LEU A 45 -0.37 11.86 -6.35
CA LEU A 45 0.10 12.67 -7.47
C LEU A 45 1.54 12.31 -7.92
N GLN A 46 2.41 11.95 -7.00
CA GLN A 46 3.77 11.49 -7.31
C GLN A 46 3.73 10.12 -7.99
N VAL A 47 2.85 9.22 -7.52
CA VAL A 47 2.65 7.91 -8.15
C VAL A 47 2.22 8.06 -9.60
N LEU A 48 1.32 9.02 -9.88
CA LEU A 48 0.77 9.24 -11.22
C LEU A 48 1.74 9.95 -12.17
N ALA A 49 2.48 10.95 -11.66
CA ALA A 49 3.30 11.83 -12.50
C ALA A 49 4.78 11.43 -12.58
N ALA A 50 5.28 10.70 -11.57
CA ALA A 50 6.71 10.48 -11.38
C ALA A 50 7.04 9.06 -10.86
N PHE A 51 6.36 8.05 -11.40
CA PHE A 51 6.47 6.66 -10.93
C PHE A 51 7.93 6.18 -10.88
N GLU A 52 8.69 6.37 -11.94
CA GLU A 52 10.08 5.90 -12.08
C GLU A 52 11.04 6.60 -11.12
N THR A 53 10.75 7.81 -10.73
CA THR A 53 11.64 8.61 -9.87
C THR A 53 11.21 8.67 -8.41
N CYS A 54 9.94 8.40 -8.12
CA CYS A 54 9.40 8.45 -6.75
C CYS A 54 9.05 7.06 -6.20
N VAL A 55 8.46 6.18 -7.03
CA VAL A 55 7.97 4.88 -6.57
C VAL A 55 9.03 3.79 -6.68
N LEU A 56 9.65 3.63 -7.85
CA LEU A 56 10.63 2.55 -8.06
C LEU A 56 11.80 2.59 -7.09
N PRO A 57 12.46 3.74 -6.83
CA PRO A 57 13.56 3.79 -5.88
C PRO A 57 13.15 3.42 -4.45
N GLU A 58 11.90 3.72 -4.07
CA GLU A 58 11.36 3.36 -2.76
C GLU A 58 11.14 1.84 -2.64
N LEU A 59 10.57 1.22 -3.69
CA LEU A 59 10.39 -0.23 -3.74
C LEU A 59 11.73 -0.97 -3.72
N GLU A 60 12.67 -0.54 -4.55
CA GLU A 60 14.03 -1.12 -4.63
C GLU A 60 14.76 -1.01 -3.29
N ARG A 61 14.67 0.14 -2.61
CA ARG A 61 15.25 0.34 -1.29
C ARG A 61 14.65 -0.61 -0.26
N ASN A 62 13.31 -0.73 -0.19
CA ASN A 62 12.65 -1.63 0.73
C ASN A 62 13.03 -3.10 0.47
N ILE A 63 13.04 -3.53 -0.80
CA ILE A 63 13.42 -4.89 -1.18
C ILE A 63 14.90 -5.16 -0.85
N ALA A 64 15.78 -4.20 -1.07
CA ALA A 64 17.21 -4.36 -0.78
C ALA A 64 17.51 -4.38 0.72
N GLN A 65 16.87 -3.51 1.50
CA GLN A 65 17.20 -3.24 2.89
C GLN A 65 16.61 -4.26 3.87
N PHE A 66 15.45 -4.83 3.57
CA PHE A 66 14.73 -5.70 4.50
C PHE A 66 14.68 -7.15 4.04
N ASP A 67 14.77 -8.09 5.00
CA ASP A 67 14.70 -9.53 4.74
C ASP A 67 13.27 -10.05 4.67
N ARG A 68 12.32 -9.32 5.24
CA ARG A 68 10.90 -9.67 5.29
C ARG A 68 10.04 -8.46 5.01
N LEU A 69 9.05 -8.65 4.15
CA LEU A 69 8.09 -7.64 3.76
C LEU A 69 6.67 -8.09 4.14
N TYR A 70 5.88 -7.14 4.58
CA TYR A 70 4.44 -7.26 4.75
C TYR A 70 3.77 -6.18 3.91
N LEU A 71 2.81 -6.58 3.09
CA LEU A 71 2.08 -5.67 2.20
C LEU A 71 0.62 -5.58 2.63
N THR A 72 0.18 -4.39 2.99
CA THR A 72 -1.24 -4.06 3.13
C THR A 72 -1.68 -3.26 1.91
N ILE A 73 -2.76 -3.67 1.28
CA ILE A 73 -3.37 -2.94 0.17
C ILE A 73 -4.74 -2.47 0.63
N ASP A 74 -4.82 -1.18 0.91
CA ASP A 74 -6.06 -0.50 1.17
C ASP A 74 -6.75 -0.22 -0.18
N LEU A 75 -7.92 -0.82 -0.39
CA LEU A 75 -8.61 -0.76 -1.68
C LEU A 75 -9.16 0.61 -2.01
N ASP A 76 -9.27 1.51 -1.03
CA ASP A 76 -9.69 2.88 -1.27
C ASP A 76 -8.60 3.76 -1.92
N VAL A 77 -7.37 3.23 -2.04
CA VAL A 77 -6.32 3.84 -2.87
C VAL A 77 -6.70 3.88 -4.36
N LEU A 78 -7.57 2.96 -4.80
CA LEU A 78 -8.05 2.91 -6.18
C LEU A 78 -9.05 4.04 -6.46
N PRO A 79 -9.10 4.56 -7.70
CA PRO A 79 -10.12 5.55 -8.05
C PRO A 79 -11.54 4.97 -7.89
N ALA A 80 -12.49 5.82 -7.48
CA ALA A 80 -13.89 5.44 -7.28
C ALA A 80 -14.51 4.72 -8.50
N ARG A 81 -14.08 5.06 -9.71
CA ARG A 81 -14.53 4.40 -10.97
C ARG A 81 -14.04 2.95 -11.10
N GLU A 82 -12.99 2.56 -10.38
CA GLU A 82 -12.44 1.19 -10.39
C GLU A 82 -12.82 0.41 -9.13
N MET A 83 -12.98 1.13 -8.01
CA MET A 83 -13.30 0.55 -6.71
C MET A 83 -14.41 1.36 -6.01
N PRO A 84 -15.67 1.18 -6.41
CA PRO A 84 -16.79 1.81 -5.71
C PRO A 84 -17.10 1.16 -4.34
N ALA A 85 -16.63 -0.07 -4.12
CA ALA A 85 -16.92 -0.92 -2.97
C ALA A 85 -16.05 -0.60 -1.74
N VAL A 86 -15.94 0.68 -1.39
CA VAL A 86 -15.17 1.17 -0.22
C VAL A 86 -15.96 2.28 0.50
N SER A 87 -15.62 2.52 1.76
CA SER A 87 -16.31 3.55 2.56
C SER A 87 -15.88 4.98 2.21
N ALA A 88 -14.64 5.16 1.73
CA ALA A 88 -14.04 6.46 1.39
C ALA A 88 -13.42 6.46 -0.02
N PRO A 89 -14.25 6.39 -1.09
CA PRO A 89 -13.75 6.24 -2.45
C PRO A 89 -12.90 7.44 -2.90
N ALA A 90 -11.71 7.18 -3.43
CA ALA A 90 -10.81 8.21 -3.90
C ALA A 90 -11.32 8.87 -5.18
N ALA A 91 -11.35 10.21 -5.18
CA ALA A 91 -11.72 10.97 -6.37
C ALA A 91 -10.70 10.82 -7.50
N LEU A 92 -9.41 10.78 -7.18
CA LEU A 92 -8.31 10.60 -8.13
C LEU A 92 -7.78 9.16 -8.04
N GLY A 93 -7.15 8.80 -6.94
CA GLY A 93 -6.66 7.46 -6.66
C GLY A 93 -5.52 6.99 -7.56
N VAL A 94 -4.96 5.83 -7.23
CA VAL A 94 -3.94 5.13 -8.03
C VAL A 94 -4.63 4.05 -8.88
N PRO A 95 -4.60 4.12 -10.21
CA PRO A 95 -5.25 3.13 -11.07
C PRO A 95 -4.75 1.69 -10.79
N LEU A 96 -5.63 0.70 -10.92
CA LEU A 96 -5.30 -0.72 -10.69
C LEU A 96 -4.09 -1.17 -11.49
N ALA A 97 -3.95 -0.72 -12.73
CA ALA A 97 -2.79 -1.04 -13.56
C ALA A 97 -1.48 -0.51 -12.96
N THR A 98 -1.50 0.68 -12.35
CA THR A 98 -0.34 1.26 -11.66
C THR A 98 -0.08 0.54 -10.33
N LEU A 99 -1.13 0.21 -9.59
CA LEU A 99 -1.02 -0.59 -8.36
C LEU A 99 -0.37 -1.95 -8.62
N LEU A 100 -0.71 -2.62 -9.72
CA LEU A 100 -0.08 -3.88 -10.12
C LEU A 100 1.43 -3.72 -10.36
N ARG A 101 1.88 -2.59 -10.93
CA ARG A 101 3.31 -2.30 -11.10
C ARG A 101 4.06 -2.12 -9.75
N ILE A 102 3.35 -1.67 -8.71
CA ILE A 102 3.89 -1.56 -7.34
C ILE A 102 4.00 -2.94 -6.70
N VAL A 103 2.95 -3.75 -6.86
CA VAL A 103 2.79 -5.04 -6.18
C VAL A 103 3.71 -6.12 -6.78
N GLU A 104 3.90 -6.15 -8.09
CA GLU A 104 4.67 -7.20 -8.78
C GLU A 104 6.09 -7.37 -8.23
N PRO A 105 6.94 -6.34 -8.12
CA PRO A 105 8.30 -6.51 -7.62
C PRO A 105 8.36 -6.98 -6.16
N LEU A 106 7.38 -6.59 -5.33
CA LEU A 106 7.29 -7.07 -3.96
C LEU A 106 6.95 -8.57 -3.91
N CYS A 107 5.98 -9.02 -4.70
CA CYS A 107 5.61 -10.44 -4.79
C CYS A 107 6.76 -11.31 -5.30
N ARG A 108 7.51 -10.82 -6.30
CA ARG A 108 8.63 -11.56 -6.91
C ARG A 108 9.94 -11.48 -6.12
N SER A 109 9.97 -10.71 -5.04
CA SER A 109 11.20 -10.49 -4.24
C SER A 109 11.66 -11.72 -3.47
N GLY A 110 10.79 -12.70 -3.26
CA GLY A 110 11.02 -13.83 -2.32
C GLY A 110 11.02 -13.42 -0.85
N LYS A 111 10.73 -12.14 -0.54
CA LYS A 111 10.76 -11.57 0.82
C LYS A 111 9.38 -11.29 1.40
N LEU A 112 8.34 -11.35 0.58
CA LEU A 112 6.97 -11.08 1.00
C LEU A 112 6.44 -12.23 1.87
N GLN A 113 6.06 -11.91 3.12
CA GLN A 113 5.63 -12.91 4.09
C GLN A 113 4.10 -12.94 4.28
N ALA A 114 3.46 -11.81 4.10
CA ALA A 114 2.02 -11.67 4.21
C ALA A 114 1.51 -10.52 3.33
N VAL A 115 0.30 -10.69 2.84
CA VAL A 115 -0.47 -9.66 2.13
C VAL A 115 -1.88 -9.66 2.68
N ASP A 116 -2.44 -8.48 2.87
CA ASP A 116 -3.88 -8.32 3.04
C ASP A 116 -4.47 -7.30 2.06
N LEU A 117 -5.75 -7.46 1.81
CA LEU A 117 -6.60 -6.52 1.07
C LEU A 117 -7.65 -6.02 2.05
N VAL A 118 -7.65 -4.74 2.35
CA VAL A 118 -8.52 -4.15 3.35
C VAL A 118 -9.50 -3.14 2.75
N GLU A 119 -10.45 -2.68 3.56
CA GLU A 119 -11.49 -1.69 3.23
C GLU A 119 -12.52 -2.12 2.18
N PHE A 120 -12.55 -3.37 1.72
CA PHE A 120 -13.61 -3.83 0.84
C PHE A 120 -14.96 -3.86 1.56
N ASN A 121 -15.92 -3.07 1.08
CA ASN A 121 -17.29 -3.06 1.58
C ASN A 121 -18.29 -3.44 0.48
N PRO A 122 -18.81 -4.68 0.49
CA PRO A 122 -19.71 -5.16 -0.55
C PRO A 122 -21.05 -4.41 -0.60
N GLN A 123 -21.44 -3.69 0.47
CA GLN A 123 -22.68 -2.90 0.47
C GLN A 123 -22.60 -1.67 -0.45
N PHE A 124 -21.40 -1.19 -0.75
CA PHE A 124 -21.18 -0.08 -1.69
C PHE A 124 -20.83 -0.55 -3.10
N ASP A 125 -20.72 -1.87 -3.33
CA ASP A 125 -20.36 -2.38 -4.65
C ASP A 125 -21.47 -2.15 -5.67
N ILE A 126 -21.08 -1.82 -6.89
CA ILE A 126 -21.98 -1.59 -8.02
C ILE A 126 -21.77 -2.71 -9.01
N ASP A 127 -22.80 -3.56 -9.18
CA ASP A 127 -22.79 -4.70 -10.11
C ASP A 127 -21.56 -5.63 -9.95
N GLY A 128 -20.98 -5.71 -8.75
CA GLY A 128 -19.80 -6.51 -8.46
C GLY A 128 -18.52 -5.98 -9.12
N GLN A 129 -18.47 -4.70 -9.47
CA GLN A 129 -17.29 -4.08 -10.09
C GLN A 129 -16.09 -4.10 -9.15
N GLY A 130 -16.28 -3.67 -7.90
CA GLY A 130 -15.24 -3.68 -6.88
C GLY A 130 -14.78 -5.10 -6.54
N ALA A 131 -15.73 -6.05 -6.43
CA ALA A 131 -15.41 -7.46 -6.21
C ALA A 131 -14.53 -8.04 -7.33
N ARG A 132 -14.82 -7.71 -8.59
CA ARG A 132 -14.01 -8.15 -9.73
C ARG A 132 -12.60 -7.53 -9.72
N ALA A 133 -12.49 -6.25 -9.36
CA ALA A 133 -11.19 -5.58 -9.23
C ALA A 133 -10.35 -6.20 -8.11
N ALA A 134 -10.94 -6.40 -6.93
CA ALA A 134 -10.29 -7.05 -5.79
C ALA A 134 -9.89 -8.51 -6.11
N ALA A 135 -10.77 -9.28 -6.76
CA ALA A 135 -10.47 -10.65 -7.19
C ALA A 135 -9.32 -10.68 -8.22
N ARG A 136 -9.29 -9.73 -9.16
CA ARG A 136 -8.18 -9.63 -10.13
C ARG A 136 -6.86 -9.34 -9.43
N LEU A 137 -6.86 -8.43 -8.46
CA LEU A 137 -5.67 -8.10 -7.68
C LEU A 137 -5.20 -9.31 -6.87
N ALA A 138 -6.09 -9.97 -6.14
CA ALA A 138 -5.77 -11.17 -5.36
C ALA A 138 -5.20 -12.29 -6.24
N TRP A 139 -5.81 -12.54 -7.41
CA TRP A 139 -5.31 -13.52 -8.36
C TRP A 139 -3.90 -13.18 -8.85
N GLN A 140 -3.66 -11.91 -9.16
CA GLN A 140 -2.37 -11.46 -9.67
C GLN A 140 -1.27 -11.59 -8.61
N ILE A 141 -1.58 -11.26 -7.34
CA ILE A 141 -0.68 -11.45 -6.21
C ILE A 141 -0.33 -12.94 -6.07
N ALA A 142 -1.34 -13.82 -6.03
CA ALA A 142 -1.11 -15.26 -5.90
C ALA A 142 -0.28 -15.84 -7.06
N HIS A 143 -0.46 -15.32 -8.28
CA HIS A 143 0.30 -15.73 -9.46
C HIS A 143 1.78 -15.30 -9.41
N TRP A 144 2.07 -14.15 -8.84
CA TRP A 144 3.43 -13.59 -8.75
C TRP A 144 4.18 -14.01 -7.48
N TRP A 145 3.47 -14.47 -6.45
CA TRP A 145 4.09 -14.78 -5.16
C TRP A 145 5.11 -15.92 -5.28
N GLN A 146 6.32 -15.66 -4.83
CA GLN A 146 7.46 -16.59 -4.83
C GLN A 146 7.92 -16.88 -3.40
#